data_c3c479b3f6fb37865bf48065eb0d6a56
#
_entry.id   c3c479b3f6fb37865bf48065eb0d6a56
#
_cell.length_a   1.000
_cell.length_b   1.000
_cell.length_c   1.000
_cell.angle_alpha   90.00
_cell.angle_beta   90.00
_cell.angle_gamma   90.00
#
_symmetry.space_group_name_H-M   'P 1'
#
loop_
_entity.id
_entity.type
_entity.pdbx_description
1 polymer ?
#
loop_
_entity_poly.entity_id
_entity_poly.type
_entity_poly.pdbx_seq_one_letter_code
_entity_poly.pdbx_strand_id
1 'polypeptide(L)'
;PDVDVSIIRITGWDFQVYLDSPKAYGPFLILREAGVRRPPYERSDGSGPRLKRPDLEDLSGLTGDILLYIVGGANDSDTSGRHEEVLANPLWQMLPAVKAGNVHRVDAATWMEFSGTTSAHRVLDDIERTIVPGP
;
A
#
# COMPACT_ATOMS: atom_id res chain seq x y z
N PRO A 1 -12.86 -5.62 12.30
CA PRO A 1 -11.81 -5.40 13.29
C PRO A 1 -11.17 -4.05 13.17
N ASP A 2 -10.63 -3.57 14.28
CA ASP A 2 -10.07 -2.23 14.40
C ASP A 2 -8.59 -2.21 13.98
N VAL A 3 -8.33 -2.59 12.74
CA VAL A 3 -6.97 -2.66 12.21
C VAL A 3 -6.82 -1.63 11.10
N ASP A 4 -5.80 -0.79 11.21
CA ASP A 4 -5.45 0.14 10.14
C ASP A 4 -4.42 -0.50 9.23
N VAL A 5 -4.58 -0.29 7.93
CA VAL A 5 -3.72 -0.86 6.89
C VAL A 5 -3.03 0.25 6.13
N SER A 6 -1.71 0.26 6.17
CA SER A 6 -0.90 1.17 5.35
C SER A 6 -0.49 0.48 4.07
N ILE A 7 -0.49 1.22 2.96
CA ILE A 7 -0.13 0.67 1.66
C ILE A 7 0.78 1.67 0.94
N ILE A 8 1.91 1.19 0.46
CA ILE A 8 2.89 2.04 -0.24
C ILE A 8 3.39 1.34 -1.51
N ARG A 9 3.61 2.13 -2.56
CA ARG A 9 4.26 1.65 -3.77
C ARG A 9 5.69 2.18 -3.79
N ILE A 10 6.64 1.28 -4.04
CA ILE A 10 8.07 1.63 -4.14
C ILE A 10 8.48 1.47 -5.60
N THR A 11 8.81 2.58 -6.25
CA THR A 11 9.29 2.56 -7.63
C THR A 11 10.82 2.65 -7.67
N GLY A 12 11.40 2.70 -8.85
CA GLY A 12 12.86 2.85 -9.01
C GLY A 12 13.38 4.21 -8.55
N TRP A 13 12.49 5.19 -8.34
CA TRP A 13 12.92 6.56 -7.99
C TRP A 13 12.05 7.29 -6.98
N ASP A 14 10.84 6.82 -6.66
CA ASP A 14 9.99 7.50 -5.68
C ASP A 14 9.18 6.52 -4.84
N PHE A 15 8.41 7.09 -3.91
CA PHE A 15 7.37 6.38 -3.16
C PHE A 15 6.04 6.97 -3.56
N GLN A 16 5.02 6.13 -3.67
CA GLN A 16 3.67 6.57 -3.99
C GLN A 16 2.69 5.97 -2.99
N VAL A 17 1.88 6.83 -2.38
CA VAL A 17 0.83 6.42 -1.45
C VAL A 17 -0.50 6.80 -2.08
N TYR A 18 -1.25 5.80 -2.54
CA TYR A 18 -2.58 6.00 -3.12
C TYR A 18 -3.58 6.15 -1.99
N LEU A 19 -4.31 7.24 -2.01
CA LEU A 19 -5.15 7.63 -0.88
C LEU A 19 -6.50 6.97 -0.87
N ASP A 20 -7.02 6.69 0.34
CA ASP A 20 -8.38 6.26 0.56
C ASP A 20 -9.28 7.48 0.44
N SER A 21 -10.16 7.49 -0.55
CA SER A 21 -11.11 8.59 -0.77
C SER A 21 -12.27 8.09 -1.63
N PRO A 22 -13.37 8.87 -1.71
CA PRO A 22 -14.47 8.51 -2.62
C PRO A 22 -14.06 8.46 -4.09
N LYS A 23 -12.92 9.06 -4.44
CA LYS A 23 -12.37 9.09 -5.80
C LYS A 23 -11.09 8.28 -5.92
N ALA A 24 -10.91 7.28 -5.06
CA ALA A 24 -9.68 6.48 -5.04
C ALA A 24 -9.45 5.75 -6.36
N TYR A 25 -8.17 5.53 -6.65
CA TYR A 25 -7.75 4.70 -7.78
C TYR A 25 -8.32 3.28 -7.60
N GLY A 26 -8.68 2.63 -8.71
CA GLY A 26 -9.41 1.37 -8.75
C GLY A 26 -9.24 0.38 -7.62
N PRO A 27 -8.03 -0.25 -7.45
CA PRO A 27 -7.84 -1.22 -6.36
C PRO A 27 -8.10 -0.65 -4.98
N PHE A 28 -7.78 0.63 -4.78
CA PHE A 28 -7.94 1.29 -3.49
C PHE A 28 -9.41 1.63 -3.22
N LEU A 29 -10.20 1.81 -4.25
CA LEU A 29 -11.64 1.95 -4.10
C LEU A 29 -12.26 0.63 -3.65
N ILE A 30 -11.76 -0.48 -4.16
CA ILE A 30 -12.20 -1.82 -3.73
C ILE A 30 -11.91 -2.01 -2.24
N LEU A 31 -10.74 -1.61 -1.77
CA LEU A 31 -10.40 -1.67 -0.35
C LEU A 31 -11.37 -0.87 0.49
N ARG A 32 -11.68 0.35 0.05
CA ARG A 32 -12.63 1.21 0.73
C ARG A 32 -14.01 0.57 0.84
N GLU A 33 -14.49 0.03 -0.26
CA GLU A 33 -15.81 -0.64 -0.30
C GLU A 33 -15.84 -1.91 0.56
N ALA A 34 -14.68 -2.57 0.68
CA ALA A 34 -14.54 -3.75 1.53
C ALA A 34 -14.42 -3.43 3.02
N GLY A 35 -14.38 -2.13 3.38
CA GLY A 35 -14.31 -1.71 4.78
C GLY A 35 -12.90 -1.66 5.35
N VAL A 36 -11.88 -1.71 4.52
CA VAL A 36 -10.48 -1.60 4.97
C VAL A 36 -10.21 -0.18 5.42
N ARG A 37 -9.73 -0.01 6.64
CA ARG A 37 -9.43 1.30 7.22
C ARG A 37 -7.95 1.66 7.02
N ARG A 38 -7.72 2.89 6.61
CA ARG A 38 -6.37 3.43 6.39
C ARG A 38 -6.05 4.47 7.47
N PRO A 39 -4.76 4.65 7.84
CA PRO A 39 -4.39 5.70 8.81
C PRO A 39 -4.69 7.10 8.25
N PRO A 40 -4.79 8.12 9.12
CA PRO A 40 -5.13 9.48 8.68
C PRO A 40 -4.24 10.04 7.56
N TYR A 41 -2.95 9.77 7.59
CA TYR A 41 -2.02 10.21 6.54
C TYR A 41 -2.45 9.74 5.15
N GLU A 42 -3.09 8.57 5.07
CA GLU A 42 -3.44 7.90 3.82
C GLU A 42 -4.89 8.11 3.41
N ARG A 43 -5.58 9.06 4.04
CA ARG A 43 -6.98 9.38 3.73
C ARG A 43 -7.10 10.75 3.08
N SER A 44 -8.15 10.91 2.28
CA SER A 44 -8.50 12.18 1.64
C SER A 44 -10.02 12.26 1.52
N ASP A 45 -10.53 13.50 1.44
CA ASP A 45 -11.96 13.73 1.16
C ASP A 45 -12.28 13.71 -0.33
N GLY A 46 -11.29 13.51 -1.17
CA GLY A 46 -11.44 13.46 -2.62
C GLY A 46 -11.25 14.79 -3.31
N SER A 47 -11.00 15.88 -2.57
CA SER A 47 -10.85 17.23 -3.13
C SER A 47 -9.44 17.51 -3.66
N GLY A 48 -8.46 16.69 -3.34
CA GLY A 48 -7.07 16.90 -3.75
C GLY A 48 -6.57 15.76 -4.65
N PRO A 49 -5.26 15.63 -4.75
CA PRO A 49 -4.66 14.54 -5.53
C PRO A 49 -5.08 13.17 -4.98
N ARG A 50 -5.06 12.17 -5.85
CA ARG A 50 -5.39 10.80 -5.45
C ARG A 50 -4.22 10.09 -4.80
N LEU A 51 -3.02 10.65 -4.88
CA LEU A 51 -1.83 10.03 -4.30
C LEU A 51 -0.88 11.08 -3.77
N LYS A 52 -0.03 10.65 -2.84
CA LYS A 52 1.08 11.43 -2.32
C LYS A 52 2.39 10.80 -2.78
N ARG A 53 3.44 11.61 -2.89
CA ARG A 53 4.79 11.15 -3.20
C ARG A 53 5.73 11.55 -2.07
N PRO A 54 5.69 10.85 -0.94
CA PRO A 54 6.51 11.23 0.22
C PRO A 54 7.98 10.93 -0.01
N ASP A 55 8.83 11.68 0.68
CA ASP A 55 10.23 11.34 0.82
C ASP A 55 10.40 10.29 1.91
N LEU A 56 11.59 9.73 2.01
CA LEU A 56 11.88 8.68 2.99
C LEU A 56 11.59 9.15 4.43
N GLU A 57 11.91 10.41 4.74
CA GLU A 57 11.64 10.97 6.06
C GLU A 57 10.16 11.08 6.38
N ASP A 58 9.32 11.15 5.36
CA ASP A 58 7.87 11.31 5.52
C ASP A 58 7.13 10.00 5.71
N LEU A 59 7.83 8.87 5.65
CA LEU A 59 7.19 7.56 5.78
C LEU A 59 6.62 7.30 7.17
N SER A 60 6.98 8.10 8.16
CA SER A 60 6.47 7.96 9.53
C SER A 60 4.95 8.07 9.62
N GLY A 61 4.30 8.64 8.59
CA GLY A 61 2.84 8.69 8.52
C GLY A 61 2.18 7.33 8.24
N LEU A 62 2.96 6.34 7.83
CA LEU A 62 2.46 4.99 7.58
C LEU A 62 2.35 4.24 8.91
N THR A 63 1.30 4.55 9.65
CA THR A 63 1.11 4.05 11.02
C THR A 63 0.15 2.87 11.10
N GLY A 64 -0.12 2.21 10.00
CA GLY A 64 -1.00 1.04 10.00
C GLY A 64 -0.45 -0.11 10.85
N ASP A 65 -1.35 -0.92 11.35
CA ASP A 65 -0.98 -2.14 12.08
C ASP A 65 -0.43 -3.19 11.13
N ILE A 66 -0.85 -3.12 9.89
CA ILE A 66 -0.39 -3.97 8.79
C ILE A 66 0.12 -3.05 7.69
N LEU A 67 1.22 -3.43 7.05
CA LEU A 67 1.77 -2.68 5.93
C LEU A 67 1.86 -3.58 4.70
N LEU A 68 1.22 -3.16 3.63
CA LEU A 68 1.33 -3.80 2.33
C LEU A 68 2.23 -2.94 1.44
N TYR A 69 3.16 -3.54 0.73
CA TYR A 69 3.97 -2.78 -0.20
C TYR A 69 3.98 -3.41 -1.59
N ILE A 70 4.00 -2.51 -2.59
CA ILE A 70 4.00 -2.86 -4.00
C ILE A 70 5.34 -2.42 -4.57
N VAL A 71 6.03 -3.28 -5.30
CA VAL A 71 7.33 -2.95 -5.91
C VAL A 71 7.15 -2.79 -7.40
N GLY A 72 7.52 -1.60 -7.93
CA GLY A 72 7.42 -1.33 -9.36
C GLY A 72 5.99 -1.18 -9.86
N GLY A 73 5.71 -1.76 -11.00
CA GLY A 73 4.38 -1.80 -11.61
C GLY A 73 4.27 -0.93 -12.85
N ALA A 74 3.24 -1.17 -13.67
CA ALA A 74 3.00 -0.48 -14.93
C ALA A 74 4.25 -0.45 -15.82
N ASN A 75 4.85 0.73 -16.00
CA ASN A 75 6.02 0.90 -16.84
C ASN A 75 7.33 0.96 -16.05
N ASP A 76 7.30 0.56 -14.79
CA ASP A 76 8.47 0.54 -13.94
C ASP A 76 8.78 -0.87 -13.47
N SER A 77 9.87 -1.42 -13.96
CA SER A 77 10.39 -2.69 -13.45
C SER A 77 11.52 -2.35 -12.50
N ASP A 78 11.37 -2.68 -11.24
CA ASP A 78 12.42 -2.40 -10.26
C ASP A 78 13.61 -3.33 -10.47
N THR A 79 14.47 -2.96 -11.41
CA THR A 79 15.69 -3.69 -11.69
C THR A 79 16.90 -3.12 -10.95
N SER A 80 16.70 -2.00 -10.23
CA SER A 80 17.77 -1.33 -9.50
C SER A 80 18.03 -1.91 -8.11
N GLY A 81 17.12 -2.70 -7.59
CA GLY A 81 17.21 -3.21 -6.22
C GLY A 81 16.90 -2.14 -5.17
N ARG A 82 16.33 -1.01 -5.57
CA ARG A 82 16.04 0.09 -4.66
C ARG A 82 15.15 -0.34 -3.50
N HIS A 83 14.14 -1.18 -3.77
CA HIS A 83 13.25 -1.62 -2.70
C HIS A 83 13.99 -2.37 -1.60
N GLU A 84 15.02 -3.13 -1.94
CA GLU A 84 15.81 -3.86 -0.94
C GLU A 84 16.55 -2.89 -0.02
N GLU A 85 17.07 -1.80 -0.59
CA GLU A 85 17.73 -0.75 0.19
C GLU A 85 16.74 -0.06 1.11
N VAL A 86 15.52 0.21 0.62
CA VAL A 86 14.45 0.82 1.41
C VAL A 86 14.07 -0.07 2.58
N LEU A 87 13.87 -1.36 2.33
CA LEU A 87 13.48 -2.31 3.38
C LEU A 87 14.55 -2.45 4.46
N ALA A 88 15.81 -2.24 4.11
CA ALA A 88 16.92 -2.28 5.06
C ALA A 88 17.15 -0.96 5.78
N ASN A 89 16.48 0.13 5.37
CA ASN A 89 16.71 1.45 5.93
C ASN A 89 16.13 1.57 7.34
N PRO A 90 16.87 2.21 8.29
CA PRO A 90 16.37 2.39 9.66
C PRO A 90 15.01 3.09 9.75
N LEU A 91 14.73 4.05 8.87
CA LEU A 91 13.42 4.73 8.87
C LEU A 91 12.28 3.78 8.55
N TRP A 92 12.49 2.87 7.60
CA TRP A 92 11.52 1.82 7.29
C TRP A 92 11.36 0.87 8.48
N GLN A 93 12.47 0.49 9.09
CA GLN A 93 12.47 -0.45 10.22
C GLN A 93 11.76 0.11 11.45
N MET A 94 11.59 1.43 11.53
CA MET A 94 10.89 2.08 12.65
C MET A 94 9.39 2.07 12.51
N LEU A 95 8.84 1.71 11.36
CA LEU A 95 7.38 1.70 11.15
C LEU A 95 6.72 0.65 12.04
N PRO A 96 5.54 0.95 12.64
CA PRO A 96 4.90 0.02 13.58
C PRO A 96 4.68 -1.39 13.02
N ALA A 97 4.17 -1.49 11.80
CA ALA A 97 3.92 -2.79 11.18
C ALA A 97 5.22 -3.55 10.93
N VAL A 98 6.29 -2.85 10.56
CA VAL A 98 7.58 -3.48 10.32
C VAL A 98 8.15 -4.05 11.61
N LYS A 99 8.09 -3.29 12.70
CA LYS A 99 8.53 -3.76 14.02
C LYS A 99 7.75 -4.98 14.47
N ALA A 100 6.46 -5.02 14.15
CA ALA A 100 5.59 -6.12 14.55
C ALA A 100 5.68 -7.34 13.61
N GLY A 101 6.39 -7.22 12.48
CA GLY A 101 6.48 -8.30 11.52
C GLY A 101 5.25 -8.44 10.64
N ASN A 102 4.39 -7.43 10.60
CA ASN A 102 3.14 -7.45 9.83
C ASN A 102 3.29 -6.72 8.48
N VAL A 103 4.28 -7.12 7.71
CA VAL A 103 4.60 -6.52 6.42
C VAL A 103 4.45 -7.56 5.33
N HIS A 104 3.71 -7.23 4.26
CA HIS A 104 3.47 -8.15 3.16
C HIS A 104 3.65 -7.47 1.82
N ARG A 105 4.37 -8.13 0.93
CA ARG A 105 4.48 -7.67 -0.45
C ARG A 105 3.26 -8.16 -1.23
N VAL A 106 2.64 -7.26 -2.01
CA VAL A 106 1.54 -7.63 -2.90
C VAL A 106 1.96 -7.43 -4.34
N ASP A 107 1.30 -8.15 -5.25
CA ASP A 107 1.69 -8.20 -6.65
C ASP A 107 1.37 -6.90 -7.39
N ALA A 108 2.40 -6.29 -8.01
CA ALA A 108 2.24 -5.05 -8.76
C ALA A 108 1.28 -5.20 -9.94
N ALA A 109 1.29 -6.34 -10.62
CA ALA A 109 0.37 -6.55 -11.74
C ALA A 109 -1.08 -6.54 -11.29
N THR A 110 -1.36 -7.15 -10.13
CA THR A 110 -2.70 -7.17 -9.55
C THR A 110 -3.15 -5.77 -9.13
N TRP A 111 -2.29 -5.01 -8.46
CA TRP A 111 -2.66 -3.76 -7.80
C TRP A 111 -2.48 -2.53 -8.68
N MET A 112 -1.51 -2.56 -9.61
CA MET A 112 -1.17 -1.38 -10.40
C MET A 112 -1.58 -1.49 -11.88
N GLU A 113 -1.83 -2.70 -12.37
CA GLU A 113 -2.28 -2.91 -13.75
C GLU A 113 -3.71 -3.43 -13.73
N PHE A 114 -4.56 -2.78 -12.94
CA PHE A 114 -5.93 -3.19 -12.70
C PHE A 114 -6.72 -3.25 -14.00
N SER A 115 -7.33 -4.40 -14.28
CA SER A 115 -8.07 -4.61 -15.54
C SER A 115 -9.38 -5.39 -15.29
N GLY A 116 -10.26 -4.83 -14.47
CA GLY A 116 -11.61 -5.33 -14.31
C GLY A 116 -11.78 -6.42 -13.27
N THR A 117 -12.73 -7.31 -13.52
CA THR A 117 -13.23 -8.26 -12.52
C THR A 117 -12.18 -9.20 -11.95
N THR A 118 -11.29 -9.72 -12.81
CA THR A 118 -10.25 -10.65 -12.35
C THR A 118 -9.30 -9.98 -11.37
N SER A 119 -8.90 -8.75 -11.67
CA SER A 119 -8.01 -7.98 -10.78
C SER A 119 -8.71 -7.68 -9.46
N ALA A 120 -10.02 -7.35 -9.51
CA ALA A 120 -10.80 -7.09 -8.31
C ALA A 120 -10.81 -8.31 -7.39
N HIS A 121 -11.02 -9.50 -7.94
CA HIS A 121 -11.00 -10.75 -7.18
C HIS A 121 -9.65 -11.00 -6.53
N ARG A 122 -8.56 -10.74 -7.26
CA ARG A 122 -7.20 -10.94 -6.73
C ARG A 122 -6.87 -9.97 -5.61
N VAL A 123 -7.33 -8.72 -5.72
CA VAL A 123 -7.17 -7.74 -4.65
C VAL A 123 -7.91 -8.21 -3.40
N LEU A 124 -9.14 -8.69 -3.55
CA LEU A 124 -9.92 -9.21 -2.42
C LEU A 124 -9.27 -10.45 -1.81
N ASP A 125 -8.69 -11.33 -2.63
CA ASP A 125 -7.96 -12.49 -2.13
C ASP A 125 -6.73 -12.06 -1.32
N ASP A 126 -6.01 -11.04 -1.78
CA ASP A 126 -4.86 -10.50 -1.04
C ASP A 126 -5.28 -9.93 0.30
N ILE A 127 -6.43 -9.22 0.34
CA ILE A 127 -6.97 -8.70 1.59
C ILE A 127 -7.26 -9.84 2.55
N GLU A 128 -7.93 -10.87 2.08
CA GLU A 128 -8.31 -12.02 2.89
C GLU A 128 -7.07 -12.72 3.45
N ARG A 129 -6.04 -12.87 2.63
CA ARG A 129 -4.80 -13.55 3.00
C ARG A 129 -3.95 -12.75 3.98
N THR A 130 -3.93 -11.41 3.85
CA THR A 130 -2.98 -10.56 4.58
C THR A 130 -3.62 -9.78 5.72
N ILE A 131 -4.86 -9.35 5.58
CA ILE A 131 -5.52 -8.44 6.52
C ILE A 131 -6.49 -9.18 7.45
N VAL A 132 -7.15 -10.21 6.94
CA VAL A 132 -8.07 -11.03 7.73
C VAL A 132 -7.51 -12.44 7.77
N PRO A 133 -6.41 -12.66 8.51
CA PRO A 133 -5.83 -14.00 8.60
C PRO A 133 -6.83 -14.92 9.28
N GLY A 134 -6.94 -16.14 8.76
CA GLY A 134 -7.77 -17.15 9.38
C GLY A 134 -7.26 -17.47 10.79
N PRO A 135 -8.12 -18.04 11.62
CA PRO A 135 -7.70 -18.42 12.96
C PRO A 135 -6.64 -19.52 12.93
#